data_cc8c504cb92e0ead38fee3ee1cbfd4da
#
_entry.id   cc8c504cb92e0ead38fee3ee1cbfd4da
#
_cell.length_a   1.000
_cell.length_b   1.000
_cell.length_c   1.000
_cell.angle_alpha   90.00
_cell.angle_beta   90.00
_cell.angle_gamma   90.00
#
_symmetry.space_group_name_H-M   'P 1'
#
loop_
_entity.id
_entity.type
_entity.pdbx_description
1 polymer ?
#
loop_
_entity_poly.entity_id
_entity_poly.type
_entity_poly.pdbx_seq_one_letter_code
_entity_poly.pdbx_strand_id
1 'polypeptide(L)'
;MKTVDMTSPEMPLHEHLRRHARAQPEQTALIWYGATLSWAELDRASDAFGARLQALGVGKGDPVVLFLNNCPQYFIAHYGIQKIGAIVCPSGPLNKEHELGYQVNDLKARVIVAAADLMPIVEKVRASSTIEHVFTVHYGDLLPESPAFDLPAELQAARQTPRIIAPDCEDFITAMRANTGPKPVELAMSDVALMTYTSGTTGLPKGAMLSYGNALFKTTVTAQLAGLGTGDVCLSVAPLYHIAGMLMGVNVPILTGCAQALLFRFDPLAVLQAIDRCKVTFWYSIAPMNVACMQVPGAERFDLKSLRRNSVTSFGISFTEPLAQAWQSFTQGPCISCEAAYGLSETHTMDTGMPFDAIRWGTHGKPMPGVTIRIMDPDTGAELPAGEMGEITVRSPGNFKGYWNKPEATTKTLKEAWVWTGDMGKMDAEGYLTFIGRTKEMIKVSGYSVFPEEVEIILIKHPAVAQAAVIAQPDPEKGEVVKAFIVRKAGADITADELIAWSRQNMASYKAPRHVSFIEALPATGSGKVLRRLLKEQA
;
A
#
# COMPACT_ATOMS: atom_id res chain seq x y z
N MET A 1 0.58 22.04 -11.85
CA MET A 1 0.08 20.80 -12.49
C MET A 1 -0.71 21.17 -13.73
N LYS A 2 -0.41 20.55 -14.88
CA LYS A 2 -1.25 20.71 -16.07
C LYS A 2 -2.64 20.17 -15.77
N THR A 3 -3.68 20.79 -16.32
CA THR A 3 -5.05 20.29 -16.27
C THR A 3 -5.06 18.84 -16.76
N VAL A 4 -5.64 17.96 -15.95
CA VAL A 4 -5.78 16.55 -16.26
C VAL A 4 -6.69 16.43 -17.47
N ASP A 5 -6.17 15.84 -18.54
CA ASP A 5 -7.00 15.40 -19.64
C ASP A 5 -7.76 14.13 -19.18
N MET A 6 -9.00 14.31 -18.72
CA MET A 6 -9.90 13.24 -18.27
C MET A 6 -10.51 12.45 -19.45
N THR A 7 -9.87 12.44 -20.60
CA THR A 7 -10.37 11.77 -21.83
C THR A 7 -10.19 10.25 -21.84
N SER A 8 -9.69 9.64 -20.75
CA SER A 8 -9.80 8.17 -20.63
C SER A 8 -11.27 7.78 -20.62
N PRO A 9 -11.69 6.79 -21.44
CA PRO A 9 -13.06 6.32 -21.43
C PRO A 9 -13.52 5.98 -20.01
N GLU A 10 -14.70 6.44 -19.61
CA GLU A 10 -15.28 6.13 -18.30
C GLU A 10 -15.76 4.67 -18.29
N MET A 11 -14.81 3.76 -18.04
CA MET A 11 -15.02 2.33 -17.99
C MET A 11 -14.18 1.68 -16.88
N PRO A 12 -14.61 0.52 -16.33
CA PRO A 12 -13.85 -0.21 -15.32
C PRO A 12 -12.43 -0.57 -15.79
N LEU A 13 -11.48 -0.67 -14.85
CA LEU A 13 -10.08 -0.97 -15.18
C LEU A 13 -9.89 -2.31 -15.92
N HIS A 14 -10.71 -3.31 -15.64
CA HIS A 14 -10.67 -4.58 -16.40
C HIS A 14 -11.02 -4.44 -17.87
N GLU A 15 -11.77 -3.42 -18.29
CA GLU A 15 -12.01 -3.11 -19.70
C GLU A 15 -10.77 -2.49 -20.37
N HIS A 16 -9.92 -1.76 -19.61
CA HIS A 16 -8.61 -1.33 -20.09
C HIS A 16 -7.70 -2.54 -20.34
N LEU A 17 -7.71 -3.56 -19.44
CA LEU A 17 -7.02 -4.84 -19.68
C LEU A 17 -7.47 -5.46 -21.01
N ARG A 18 -8.79 -5.61 -21.24
CA ARG A 18 -9.32 -6.14 -22.50
C ARG A 18 -8.92 -5.32 -23.72
N ARG A 19 -8.87 -3.99 -23.58
CA ARG A 19 -8.41 -3.10 -24.66
C ARG A 19 -6.95 -3.37 -25.01
N HIS A 20 -6.06 -3.51 -24.03
CA HIS A 20 -4.65 -3.84 -24.27
C HIS A 20 -4.51 -5.24 -24.88
N ALA A 21 -5.26 -6.23 -24.38
CA ALA A 21 -5.26 -7.60 -24.91
C ALA A 21 -5.67 -7.65 -26.40
N ARG A 22 -6.55 -6.76 -26.84
CA ARG A 22 -6.94 -6.64 -28.27
C ARG A 22 -5.94 -5.85 -29.10
N ALA A 23 -5.43 -4.73 -28.56
CA ALA A 23 -4.56 -3.82 -29.30
C ALA A 23 -3.12 -4.30 -29.41
N GLN A 24 -2.61 -4.98 -28.39
CA GLN A 24 -1.22 -5.41 -28.26
C GLN A 24 -1.10 -6.77 -27.55
N PRO A 25 -1.74 -7.85 -28.10
CA PRO A 25 -1.93 -9.12 -27.43
C PRO A 25 -0.65 -9.77 -26.92
N GLU A 26 0.42 -9.70 -27.71
CA GLU A 26 1.71 -10.36 -27.41
C GLU A 26 2.66 -9.51 -26.57
N GLN A 27 2.33 -8.22 -26.33
CA GLN A 27 3.17 -7.39 -25.47
C GLN A 27 3.10 -7.85 -24.02
N THR A 28 4.23 -7.75 -23.34
CA THR A 28 4.37 -8.13 -21.94
C THR A 28 3.53 -7.23 -21.03
N ALA A 29 2.64 -7.84 -20.25
CA ALA A 29 1.91 -7.19 -19.16
C ALA A 29 2.65 -7.35 -17.83
N LEU A 30 3.08 -8.58 -17.51
CA LEU A 30 3.77 -8.90 -16.25
C LEU A 30 5.12 -9.59 -16.53
N ILE A 31 6.11 -9.26 -15.69
CA ILE A 31 7.41 -9.93 -15.62
C ILE A 31 7.56 -10.50 -14.22
N TRP A 32 7.70 -11.82 -14.11
CA TRP A 32 7.77 -12.53 -12.85
C TRP A 32 9.06 -13.38 -12.78
N TYR A 33 10.11 -12.84 -12.17
CA TYR A 33 11.44 -13.48 -12.06
C TYR A 33 11.99 -14.01 -13.40
N GLY A 34 11.66 -13.34 -14.50
CA GLY A 34 12.08 -13.68 -15.86
C GLY A 34 11.01 -14.38 -16.71
N ALA A 35 9.97 -14.97 -16.11
CA ALA A 35 8.77 -15.36 -16.85
C ALA A 35 7.95 -14.12 -17.22
N THR A 36 7.27 -14.17 -18.35
CA THR A 36 6.39 -13.09 -18.82
C THR A 36 4.98 -13.61 -19.03
N LEU A 37 4.00 -12.76 -18.73
CA LEU A 37 2.62 -12.91 -19.19
C LEU A 37 2.31 -11.76 -20.14
N SER A 38 1.76 -12.09 -21.30
CA SER A 38 1.27 -11.09 -22.25
C SER A 38 -0.09 -10.52 -21.83
N TRP A 39 -0.51 -9.42 -22.47
CA TRP A 39 -1.84 -8.85 -22.24
C TRP A 39 -2.95 -9.84 -22.56
N ALA A 40 -2.82 -10.60 -23.68
CA ALA A 40 -3.82 -11.61 -24.05
C ALA A 40 -3.86 -12.78 -23.04
N GLU A 41 -2.74 -13.20 -22.53
CA GLU A 41 -2.68 -14.27 -21.53
C GLU A 41 -3.32 -13.84 -20.20
N LEU A 42 -3.02 -12.62 -19.74
CA LEU A 42 -3.59 -12.09 -18.51
C LEU A 42 -5.12 -11.91 -18.63
N ASP A 43 -5.60 -11.39 -19.76
CA ASP A 43 -7.03 -11.20 -20.01
C ASP A 43 -7.77 -12.55 -20.05
N ARG A 44 -7.26 -13.51 -20.83
CA ARG A 44 -7.82 -14.86 -20.93
C ARG A 44 -7.83 -15.60 -19.60
N ALA A 45 -6.74 -15.56 -18.84
CA ALA A 45 -6.66 -16.23 -17.55
C ALA A 45 -7.66 -15.63 -16.53
N SER A 46 -7.81 -14.30 -16.52
CA SER A 46 -8.80 -13.65 -15.66
C SER A 46 -10.24 -13.89 -16.13
N ASP A 47 -10.50 -14.02 -17.45
CA ASP A 47 -11.79 -14.44 -17.96
C ASP A 47 -12.15 -15.87 -17.52
N ALA A 48 -11.21 -16.81 -17.62
CA ALA A 48 -11.41 -18.19 -17.20
C ALA A 48 -11.73 -18.29 -15.70
N PHE A 49 -10.98 -17.58 -14.87
CA PHE A 49 -11.24 -17.54 -13.43
C PHE A 49 -12.59 -16.89 -13.10
N GLY A 50 -12.96 -15.80 -13.75
CA GLY A 50 -14.27 -15.17 -13.61
C GLY A 50 -15.42 -16.12 -14.00
N ALA A 51 -15.27 -16.86 -15.10
CA ALA A 51 -16.25 -17.87 -15.51
C ALA A 51 -16.39 -19.00 -14.48
N ARG A 52 -15.27 -19.44 -13.86
CA ARG A 52 -15.32 -20.45 -12.80
C ARG A 52 -16.07 -19.93 -11.57
N LEU A 53 -15.84 -18.71 -11.16
CA LEU A 53 -16.57 -18.07 -10.05
C LEU A 53 -18.09 -18.01 -10.34
N GLN A 54 -18.48 -17.61 -11.57
CA GLN A 54 -19.90 -17.62 -11.95
C GLN A 54 -20.51 -19.02 -11.92
N ALA A 55 -19.76 -20.04 -12.31
CA ALA A 55 -20.22 -21.45 -12.23
C ALA A 55 -20.46 -21.90 -10.78
N LEU A 56 -19.82 -21.28 -9.81
CA LEU A 56 -20.04 -21.49 -8.37
C LEU A 56 -21.16 -20.59 -7.79
N GLY A 57 -21.85 -19.85 -8.66
CA GLY A 57 -22.93 -18.94 -8.23
C GLY A 57 -22.42 -17.64 -7.60
N VAL A 58 -21.17 -17.25 -7.87
CA VAL A 58 -20.63 -15.93 -7.48
C VAL A 58 -20.98 -14.93 -8.55
N GLY A 59 -21.48 -13.78 -8.15
CA GLY A 59 -21.91 -12.73 -9.08
C GLY A 59 -21.68 -11.32 -8.54
N LYS A 60 -22.39 -10.38 -9.14
CA LYS A 60 -22.29 -8.95 -8.82
C LYS A 60 -22.59 -8.68 -7.34
N GLY A 61 -21.65 -8.02 -6.66
CA GLY A 61 -21.76 -7.64 -5.25
C GLY A 61 -21.27 -8.70 -4.25
N ASP A 62 -20.95 -9.92 -4.70
CA ASP A 62 -20.44 -10.96 -3.81
C ASP A 62 -18.97 -10.70 -3.46
N PRO A 63 -18.58 -10.75 -2.17
CA PRO A 63 -17.20 -10.58 -1.77
C PRO A 63 -16.39 -11.85 -1.98
N VAL A 64 -15.19 -11.71 -2.56
CA VAL A 64 -14.20 -12.77 -2.74
C VAL A 64 -12.90 -12.37 -2.05
N VAL A 65 -12.44 -13.19 -1.10
CA VAL A 65 -11.23 -12.89 -0.33
C VAL A 65 -9.99 -13.34 -1.09
N LEU A 66 -8.99 -12.43 -1.20
CA LEU A 66 -7.65 -12.74 -1.72
C LEU A 66 -6.65 -12.77 -0.56
N PHE A 67 -6.15 -13.96 -0.22
CA PHE A 67 -5.18 -14.17 0.85
C PHE A 67 -3.84 -14.62 0.26
N LEU A 68 -3.16 -13.66 -0.42
CA LEU A 68 -1.99 -13.89 -1.26
C LEU A 68 -0.92 -12.82 -1.04
N ASN A 69 0.35 -13.22 -1.18
CA ASN A 69 1.44 -12.28 -1.45
C ASN A 69 1.40 -11.81 -2.91
N ASN A 70 2.33 -10.92 -3.26
CA ASN A 70 2.51 -10.48 -4.65
C ASN A 70 2.84 -11.68 -5.54
N CYS A 71 2.02 -11.92 -6.55
CA CYS A 71 2.22 -12.97 -7.56
C CYS A 71 1.34 -12.67 -8.79
N PRO A 72 1.62 -13.25 -9.96
CA PRO A 72 0.77 -13.07 -11.13
C PRO A 72 -0.67 -13.53 -10.92
N GLN A 73 -0.87 -14.57 -10.12
CA GLN A 73 -2.20 -15.09 -9.77
C GLN A 73 -3.06 -14.06 -9.04
N TYR A 74 -2.45 -13.11 -8.30
CA TYR A 74 -3.16 -12.00 -7.67
C TYR A 74 -3.85 -11.12 -8.73
N PHE A 75 -3.16 -10.77 -9.82
CA PHE A 75 -3.73 -9.98 -10.93
C PHE A 75 -4.86 -10.73 -11.62
N ILE A 76 -4.65 -12.02 -11.89
CA ILE A 76 -5.64 -12.88 -12.54
C ILE A 76 -6.90 -12.98 -11.69
N ALA A 77 -6.75 -13.23 -10.40
CA ALA A 77 -7.88 -13.29 -9.47
C ALA A 77 -8.58 -11.95 -9.33
N HIS A 78 -7.81 -10.86 -9.14
CA HIS A 78 -8.33 -9.50 -8.98
C HIS A 78 -9.25 -9.11 -10.16
N TYR A 79 -8.76 -9.25 -11.38
CA TYR A 79 -9.55 -8.88 -12.55
C TYR A 79 -10.63 -9.90 -12.91
N GLY A 80 -10.41 -11.19 -12.65
CA GLY A 80 -11.45 -12.21 -12.82
C GLY A 80 -12.66 -11.95 -11.92
N ILE A 81 -12.44 -11.53 -10.68
CA ILE A 81 -13.50 -11.13 -9.74
C ILE A 81 -14.22 -9.88 -10.24
N GLN A 82 -13.48 -8.85 -10.66
CA GLN A 82 -14.07 -7.58 -11.12
C GLN A 82 -14.86 -7.74 -12.42
N LYS A 83 -14.43 -8.58 -13.34
CA LYS A 83 -15.11 -8.84 -14.62
C LYS A 83 -16.53 -9.38 -14.48
N ILE A 84 -16.83 -10.04 -13.36
CA ILE A 84 -18.17 -10.57 -13.05
C ILE A 84 -18.95 -9.67 -12.06
N GLY A 85 -18.41 -8.49 -11.72
CA GLY A 85 -19.03 -7.57 -10.77
C GLY A 85 -18.92 -7.96 -9.32
N ALA A 86 -18.18 -9.01 -9.00
CA ALA A 86 -17.86 -9.39 -7.62
C ALA A 86 -16.85 -8.41 -7.00
N ILE A 87 -16.77 -8.42 -5.67
CA ILE A 87 -15.94 -7.47 -4.91
C ILE A 87 -14.63 -8.14 -4.51
N VAL A 88 -13.51 -7.52 -4.89
CA VAL A 88 -12.18 -7.96 -4.44
C VAL A 88 -11.99 -7.56 -2.97
N CYS A 89 -11.69 -8.52 -2.11
CA CYS A 89 -11.47 -8.30 -0.68
C CYS A 89 -10.07 -8.80 -0.27
N PRO A 90 -9.02 -7.98 -0.41
CA PRO A 90 -7.68 -8.42 -0.06
C PRO A 90 -7.52 -8.62 1.45
N SER A 91 -6.79 -9.67 1.83
CA SER A 91 -6.34 -9.95 3.19
C SER A 91 -4.82 -10.07 3.21
N GLY A 92 -4.18 -9.44 4.19
CA GLY A 92 -2.72 -9.49 4.30
C GLY A 92 -2.22 -10.89 4.68
N PRO A 93 -1.23 -11.47 3.97
CA PRO A 93 -0.74 -12.83 4.24
C PRO A 93 -0.13 -13.02 5.65
N LEU A 94 0.16 -11.93 6.35
CA LEU A 94 0.62 -11.96 7.74
C LEU A 94 -0.54 -12.12 8.74
N ASN A 95 -1.78 -11.96 8.30
CA ASN A 95 -2.95 -12.18 9.14
C ASN A 95 -2.99 -13.63 9.63
N LYS A 96 -3.36 -13.77 10.90
CA LYS A 96 -3.56 -15.08 11.53
C LYS A 96 -5.06 -15.42 11.54
N GLU A 97 -5.38 -16.52 12.18
CA GLU A 97 -6.74 -17.06 12.28
C GLU A 97 -7.76 -16.00 12.74
N HIS A 98 -7.41 -15.21 13.76
CA HIS A 98 -8.34 -14.21 14.32
C HIS A 98 -8.66 -13.09 13.31
N GLU A 99 -7.64 -12.50 12.68
CA GLU A 99 -7.83 -11.40 11.74
C GLU A 99 -8.52 -11.86 10.46
N LEU A 100 -8.09 -12.99 9.90
CA LEU A 100 -8.72 -13.55 8.70
C LEU A 100 -10.17 -13.98 8.99
N GLY A 101 -10.40 -14.66 10.12
CA GLY A 101 -11.73 -15.10 10.54
C GLY A 101 -12.69 -13.92 10.75
N TYR A 102 -12.22 -12.85 11.38
CA TYR A 102 -13.00 -11.62 11.51
C TYR A 102 -13.40 -11.06 10.14
N GLN A 103 -12.45 -10.89 9.24
CA GLN A 103 -12.71 -10.33 7.91
C GLN A 103 -13.70 -11.19 7.10
N VAL A 104 -13.49 -12.49 7.06
CA VAL A 104 -14.35 -13.44 6.34
C VAL A 104 -15.78 -13.41 6.85
N ASN A 105 -15.96 -13.40 8.18
CA ASN A 105 -17.28 -13.41 8.81
C ASN A 105 -18.01 -12.05 8.69
N ASP A 106 -17.27 -10.92 8.79
CA ASP A 106 -17.83 -9.57 8.58
C ASP A 106 -18.33 -9.40 7.13
N LEU A 107 -17.58 -9.94 6.17
CA LEU A 107 -17.94 -9.98 4.75
C LEU A 107 -19.03 -11.00 4.42
N LYS A 108 -19.19 -12.05 5.21
CA LYS A 108 -19.93 -13.27 4.86
C LYS A 108 -19.44 -13.87 3.54
N ALA A 109 -18.11 -13.87 3.35
CA ALA A 109 -17.49 -14.34 2.12
C ALA A 109 -17.65 -15.87 1.98
N ARG A 110 -18.09 -16.31 0.80
CA ARG A 110 -18.24 -17.74 0.47
C ARG A 110 -17.03 -18.30 -0.26
N VAL A 111 -16.19 -17.43 -0.83
CA VAL A 111 -15.03 -17.81 -1.63
C VAL A 111 -13.76 -17.15 -1.11
N ILE A 112 -12.70 -17.94 -1.02
CA ILE A 112 -11.34 -17.47 -0.74
C ILE A 112 -10.36 -18.03 -1.77
N VAL A 113 -9.45 -17.18 -2.24
CA VAL A 113 -8.26 -17.55 -3.00
C VAL A 113 -7.07 -17.41 -2.09
N ALA A 114 -6.40 -18.51 -1.77
CA ALA A 114 -5.33 -18.51 -0.77
C ALA A 114 -4.08 -19.25 -1.28
N ALA A 115 -2.92 -18.81 -0.82
CA ALA A 115 -1.68 -19.49 -1.08
C ALA A 115 -1.57 -20.81 -0.32
N ALA A 116 -0.90 -21.80 -0.90
CA ALA A 116 -0.76 -23.15 -0.34
C ALA A 116 -0.11 -23.16 1.05
N ASP A 117 0.85 -22.28 1.30
CA ASP A 117 1.53 -22.13 2.59
C ASP A 117 0.63 -21.50 3.68
N LEU A 118 -0.46 -20.84 3.28
CA LEU A 118 -1.44 -20.24 4.17
C LEU A 118 -2.66 -21.12 4.46
N MET A 119 -2.75 -22.27 3.80
CA MET A 119 -3.89 -23.21 3.96
C MET A 119 -4.13 -23.65 5.40
N PRO A 120 -3.12 -23.89 6.27
CA PRO A 120 -3.37 -24.22 7.67
C PRO A 120 -4.17 -23.17 8.46
N ILE A 121 -4.08 -21.89 8.05
CA ILE A 121 -4.88 -20.79 8.62
C ILE A 121 -6.30 -20.82 8.03
N VAL A 122 -6.39 -21.01 6.70
CA VAL A 122 -7.67 -21.06 5.98
C VAL A 122 -8.56 -22.21 6.48
N GLU A 123 -8.01 -23.39 6.70
CA GLU A 123 -8.74 -24.57 7.21
C GLU A 123 -9.37 -24.30 8.59
N LYS A 124 -8.63 -23.67 9.49
CA LYS A 124 -9.14 -23.28 10.81
C LYS A 124 -10.27 -22.25 10.71
N VAL A 125 -10.11 -21.23 9.87
CA VAL A 125 -11.13 -20.21 9.65
C VAL A 125 -12.36 -20.80 8.98
N ARG A 126 -12.20 -21.67 8.00
CA ARG A 126 -13.28 -22.32 7.26
C ARG A 126 -14.24 -23.07 8.18
N ALA A 127 -13.71 -23.78 9.19
CA ALA A 127 -14.51 -24.54 10.15
C ALA A 127 -15.56 -23.71 10.93
N SER A 128 -15.36 -22.38 11.03
CA SER A 128 -16.22 -21.47 11.80
C SER A 128 -16.69 -20.26 10.98
N SER A 129 -16.74 -20.39 9.65
CA SER A 129 -17.06 -19.28 8.75
C SER A 129 -18.03 -19.69 7.63
N THR A 130 -18.31 -18.73 6.74
CA THR A 130 -19.18 -18.90 5.57
C THR A 130 -18.45 -19.40 4.32
N ILE A 131 -17.15 -19.75 4.40
CA ILE A 131 -16.36 -20.19 3.25
C ILE A 131 -16.84 -21.57 2.77
N GLU A 132 -17.33 -21.60 1.53
CA GLU A 132 -17.76 -22.81 0.82
C GLU A 132 -16.69 -23.29 -0.16
N HIS A 133 -16.05 -22.36 -0.87
CA HIS A 133 -15.09 -22.64 -1.94
C HIS A 133 -13.71 -22.03 -1.63
N VAL A 134 -12.69 -22.86 -1.78
CA VAL A 134 -11.29 -22.47 -1.56
C VAL A 134 -10.51 -22.76 -2.84
N PHE A 135 -9.87 -21.72 -3.39
CA PHE A 135 -8.91 -21.87 -4.48
C PHE A 135 -7.49 -21.81 -3.92
N THR A 136 -6.73 -22.88 -4.14
CA THR A 136 -5.33 -22.96 -3.71
C THR A 136 -4.39 -22.47 -4.79
N VAL A 137 -3.54 -21.51 -4.45
CA VAL A 137 -2.50 -20.95 -5.31
C VAL A 137 -1.14 -21.48 -4.90
N HIS A 138 -0.42 -22.07 -5.84
CA HIS A 138 1.00 -22.41 -5.67
C HIS A 138 1.86 -21.33 -6.32
N TYR A 139 2.72 -20.69 -5.55
CA TYR A 139 3.59 -19.62 -6.06
C TYR A 139 4.61 -20.12 -7.10
N GLY A 140 4.90 -21.42 -7.12
CA GLY A 140 5.78 -22.05 -8.11
C GLY A 140 5.18 -22.19 -9.52
N ASP A 141 3.83 -22.12 -9.66
CA ASP A 141 3.12 -22.48 -10.91
C ASP A 141 3.48 -21.62 -12.12
N LEU A 142 3.85 -20.36 -11.92
CA LEU A 142 4.20 -19.40 -12.98
C LEU A 142 5.66 -18.94 -12.90
N LEU A 143 6.49 -19.59 -12.09
CA LEU A 143 7.93 -19.32 -12.08
C LEU A 143 8.61 -19.93 -13.31
N PRO A 144 9.62 -19.27 -13.87
CA PRO A 144 10.41 -19.82 -14.98
C PRO A 144 11.27 -20.99 -14.49
N GLU A 145 11.63 -21.90 -15.38
CA GLU A 145 12.58 -22.97 -15.08
C GLU A 145 13.95 -22.42 -14.63
N SER A 146 14.40 -21.38 -15.30
CA SER A 146 15.62 -20.64 -14.97
C SER A 146 15.27 -19.19 -14.61
N PRO A 147 15.17 -18.85 -13.31
CA PRO A 147 14.89 -17.49 -12.89
C PRO A 147 15.95 -16.50 -13.35
N ALA A 148 15.52 -15.33 -13.83
CA ALA A 148 16.43 -14.30 -14.29
C ALA A 148 17.17 -13.61 -13.14
N PHE A 149 16.64 -13.65 -11.91
CA PHE A 149 17.24 -13.12 -10.70
C PHE A 149 16.87 -13.97 -9.48
N ASP A 150 17.49 -13.70 -8.34
CA ASP A 150 17.40 -14.53 -7.16
C ASP A 150 15.96 -14.63 -6.63
N LEU A 151 15.55 -15.86 -6.36
CA LEU A 151 14.26 -16.14 -5.74
C LEU A 151 14.36 -15.99 -4.21
N PRO A 152 13.39 -15.37 -3.55
CA PRO A 152 13.29 -15.43 -2.09
C PRO A 152 13.04 -16.88 -1.61
N ALA A 153 13.39 -17.15 -0.36
CA ALA A 153 13.34 -18.50 0.21
C ALA A 153 11.96 -19.16 0.06
N GLU A 154 10.89 -18.39 0.17
CA GLU A 154 9.51 -18.86 0.04
C GLU A 154 9.23 -19.39 -1.38
N LEU A 155 9.72 -18.71 -2.42
CA LEU A 155 9.57 -19.16 -3.81
C LEU A 155 10.49 -20.32 -4.13
N GLN A 156 11.68 -20.38 -3.55
CA GLN A 156 12.56 -21.55 -3.66
C GLN A 156 11.90 -22.77 -3.04
N ALA A 157 11.31 -22.63 -1.84
CA ALA A 157 10.55 -23.69 -1.19
C ALA A 157 9.33 -24.11 -2.02
N ALA A 158 8.57 -23.18 -2.56
CA ALA A 158 7.40 -23.47 -3.39
C ALA A 158 7.74 -24.28 -4.65
N ARG A 159 8.95 -24.12 -5.23
CA ARG A 159 9.42 -24.95 -6.36
C ARG A 159 9.75 -26.39 -5.97
N GLN A 160 10.18 -26.60 -4.73
CA GLN A 160 10.65 -27.90 -4.24
C GLN A 160 9.53 -28.69 -3.55
N THR A 161 8.50 -27.99 -3.06
CA THR A 161 7.39 -28.62 -2.34
C THR A 161 6.44 -29.29 -3.35
N PRO A 162 6.05 -30.54 -3.10
CA PRO A 162 5.03 -31.21 -3.91
C PRO A 162 3.74 -30.38 -3.95
N ARG A 163 3.16 -30.30 -5.13
CA ARG A 163 1.89 -29.61 -5.35
C ARG A 163 0.74 -30.46 -4.82
N ILE A 164 0.23 -30.10 -3.66
CA ILE A 164 -0.88 -30.81 -3.01
C ILE A 164 -2.08 -29.88 -2.97
N ILE A 165 -3.19 -30.33 -3.53
CA ILE A 165 -4.52 -29.69 -3.42
C ILE A 165 -5.37 -30.58 -2.53
N ALA A 166 -5.93 -30.03 -1.48
CA ALA A 166 -6.85 -30.75 -0.61
C ALA A 166 -8.11 -31.18 -1.41
N PRO A 167 -8.72 -32.35 -1.11
CA PRO A 167 -9.81 -32.89 -1.91
C PRO A 167 -11.03 -31.99 -2.06
N ASP A 168 -11.26 -31.10 -1.11
CA ASP A 168 -12.36 -30.14 -1.04
C ASP A 168 -11.95 -28.70 -1.43
N CYS A 169 -10.77 -28.54 -2.02
CA CYS A 169 -10.25 -27.31 -2.56
C CYS A 169 -10.10 -27.37 -4.08
N GLU A 170 -10.18 -26.23 -4.73
CA GLU A 170 -9.95 -26.11 -6.15
C GLU A 170 -8.54 -25.61 -6.45
N ASP A 171 -8.00 -26.11 -7.53
CA ASP A 171 -6.70 -25.71 -8.02
C ASP A 171 -6.80 -24.46 -8.88
N PHE A 172 -6.20 -23.36 -8.42
CA PHE A 172 -6.27 -22.07 -9.11
C PHE A 172 -5.68 -22.11 -10.52
N ILE A 173 -4.55 -22.81 -10.74
CA ILE A 173 -3.95 -22.88 -12.09
C ILE A 173 -4.85 -23.63 -13.07
N THR A 174 -5.59 -24.62 -12.61
CA THR A 174 -6.57 -25.34 -13.44
C THR A 174 -7.74 -24.42 -13.80
N ALA A 175 -8.26 -23.65 -12.83
CA ALA A 175 -9.35 -22.72 -13.06
C ALA A 175 -8.97 -21.60 -14.05
N MET A 176 -7.77 -21.02 -13.93
CA MET A 176 -7.32 -19.93 -14.80
C MET A 176 -6.90 -20.35 -16.22
N ARG A 177 -6.65 -21.65 -16.44
CA ARG A 177 -6.26 -22.20 -17.76
C ARG A 177 -7.45 -22.75 -18.56
N ALA A 178 -8.63 -22.76 -17.98
CA ALA A 178 -9.83 -23.18 -18.70
C ALA A 178 -10.07 -22.27 -19.92
N ASN A 179 -10.50 -22.86 -21.03
CA ASN A 179 -10.83 -22.09 -22.25
C ASN A 179 -12.29 -21.62 -22.19
N THR A 180 -12.62 -20.84 -21.17
CA THR A 180 -13.98 -20.31 -20.92
C THR A 180 -13.92 -18.84 -20.56
N GLY A 181 -14.93 -18.06 -20.97
CA GLY A 181 -15.10 -16.69 -20.56
C GLY A 181 -16.35 -16.49 -19.69
N PRO A 182 -16.41 -15.43 -18.87
CA PRO A 182 -17.58 -15.16 -18.06
C PRO A 182 -18.75 -14.68 -18.92
N LYS A 183 -19.96 -14.94 -18.46
CA LYS A 183 -21.15 -14.30 -19.02
C LYS A 183 -21.08 -12.80 -18.74
N PRO A 184 -21.45 -11.96 -19.71
CA PRO A 184 -21.49 -10.50 -19.53
C PRO A 184 -22.34 -10.10 -18.32
N VAL A 185 -21.86 -9.11 -17.57
CA VAL A 185 -22.56 -8.52 -16.42
C VAL A 185 -22.65 -7.02 -16.65
N GLU A 186 -23.82 -6.44 -16.44
CA GLU A 186 -24.01 -4.99 -16.49
C GLU A 186 -23.43 -4.36 -15.22
N LEU A 187 -22.45 -3.48 -15.40
CA LEU A 187 -21.73 -2.82 -14.31
C LEU A 187 -21.92 -1.30 -14.41
N ALA A 188 -22.19 -0.67 -13.27
CA ALA A 188 -22.14 0.78 -13.12
C ALA A 188 -20.80 1.20 -12.50
N MET A 189 -20.27 2.36 -12.87
CA MET A 189 -19.07 2.92 -12.27
C MET A 189 -19.21 3.17 -10.75
N SER A 190 -20.44 3.26 -10.27
CA SER A 190 -20.78 3.37 -8.85
C SER A 190 -20.83 2.03 -8.11
N ASP A 191 -20.77 0.88 -8.79
CA ASP A 191 -20.74 -0.43 -8.13
C ASP A 191 -19.43 -0.61 -7.34
N VAL A 192 -19.51 -1.28 -6.18
CA VAL A 192 -18.35 -1.58 -5.35
C VAL A 192 -17.50 -2.64 -6.03
N ALA A 193 -16.23 -2.33 -6.29
CA ALA A 193 -15.26 -3.20 -6.96
C ALA A 193 -14.21 -3.75 -6.01
N LEU A 194 -13.97 -3.05 -4.91
CA LEU A 194 -12.89 -3.33 -3.96
C LEU A 194 -13.35 -3.01 -2.54
N MET A 195 -12.94 -3.83 -1.59
CA MET A 195 -13.15 -3.58 -0.17
C MET A 195 -11.85 -3.80 0.59
N THR A 196 -11.24 -2.71 1.06
CA THR A 196 -10.01 -2.76 1.85
C THR A 196 -10.31 -2.60 3.33
N TYR A 197 -9.77 -3.52 4.16
CA TYR A 197 -9.90 -3.42 5.61
C TYR A 197 -8.84 -2.49 6.18
N THR A 198 -9.31 -1.45 6.90
CA THR A 198 -8.42 -0.50 7.56
C THR A 198 -8.10 -0.99 8.96
N SER A 199 -6.82 -0.94 9.34
CA SER A 199 -6.41 -1.16 10.72
C SER A 199 -6.86 0.03 11.57
N GLY A 200 -8.07 -0.04 12.13
CA GLY A 200 -8.53 0.97 13.06
C GLY A 200 -7.59 1.08 14.26
N THR A 201 -7.13 2.29 14.57
CA THR A 201 -6.24 2.54 15.73
C THR A 201 -6.91 2.26 17.08
N THR A 202 -8.24 2.09 17.11
CA THR A 202 -9.04 1.97 18.34
C THR A 202 -10.17 0.94 18.30
N GLY A 203 -10.16 0.00 17.35
CA GLY A 203 -11.23 -0.98 17.22
C GLY A 203 -10.96 -2.04 16.16
N LEU A 204 -11.93 -2.90 15.93
CA LEU A 204 -11.87 -3.91 14.87
C LEU A 204 -11.73 -3.24 13.50
N PRO A 205 -11.01 -3.88 12.56
CA PRO A 205 -10.86 -3.39 11.19
C PRO A 205 -12.22 -3.18 10.51
N LYS A 206 -12.30 -2.17 9.64
CA LYS A 206 -13.53 -1.84 8.89
C LYS A 206 -13.27 -1.92 7.40
N GLY A 207 -14.16 -2.56 6.66
CA GLY A 207 -14.09 -2.67 5.20
C GLY A 207 -14.52 -1.36 4.53
N ALA A 208 -13.60 -0.62 3.95
CA ALA A 208 -13.88 0.58 3.14
C ALA A 208 -14.32 0.16 1.74
N MET A 209 -15.54 0.54 1.35
CA MET A 209 -16.14 0.21 0.05
C MET A 209 -15.67 1.20 -1.02
N LEU A 210 -14.97 0.71 -2.03
CA LEU A 210 -14.45 1.49 -3.15
C LEU A 210 -15.07 1.04 -4.46
N SER A 211 -15.58 1.99 -5.25
CA SER A 211 -16.24 1.71 -6.52
C SER A 211 -15.26 1.64 -7.69
N TYR A 212 -15.73 1.13 -8.85
CA TYR A 212 -14.98 1.20 -10.11
C TYR A 212 -14.58 2.64 -10.46
N GLY A 213 -15.49 3.60 -10.23
CA GLY A 213 -15.24 5.03 -10.47
C GLY A 213 -14.17 5.60 -9.55
N ASN A 214 -14.16 5.22 -8.27
CA ASN A 214 -13.11 5.66 -7.34
C ASN A 214 -11.74 5.17 -7.81
N ALA A 215 -11.64 3.89 -8.20
CA ALA A 215 -10.41 3.29 -8.71
C ALA A 215 -9.94 3.96 -10.00
N LEU A 216 -10.83 4.14 -10.99
CA LEU A 216 -10.50 4.79 -12.26
C LEU A 216 -9.97 6.21 -12.05
N PHE A 217 -10.69 7.03 -11.26
CA PHE A 217 -10.29 8.40 -10.98
C PHE A 217 -8.88 8.47 -10.40
N LYS A 218 -8.63 7.75 -9.30
CA LYS A 218 -7.31 7.78 -8.63
C LYS A 218 -6.20 7.21 -9.50
N THR A 219 -6.49 6.18 -10.25
CA THR A 219 -5.52 5.59 -11.19
C THR A 219 -5.14 6.59 -12.29
N THR A 220 -6.12 7.30 -12.84
CA THR A 220 -5.91 8.28 -13.91
C THR A 220 -5.01 9.43 -13.44
N VAL A 221 -5.37 10.07 -12.32
CA VAL A 221 -4.57 11.21 -11.82
C VAL A 221 -3.16 10.79 -11.38
N THR A 222 -3.01 9.58 -10.85
CA THR A 222 -1.71 9.02 -10.45
C THR A 222 -0.83 8.70 -11.67
N ALA A 223 -1.39 8.06 -12.69
CA ALA A 223 -0.67 7.74 -13.93
C ALA A 223 -0.18 9.01 -14.65
N GLN A 224 -0.98 10.07 -14.64
CA GLN A 224 -0.62 11.36 -15.23
C GLN A 224 0.48 12.09 -14.43
N LEU A 225 0.40 12.10 -13.09
CA LEU A 225 1.47 12.64 -12.26
C LEU A 225 2.80 11.90 -12.50
N ALA A 226 2.74 10.58 -12.55
CA ALA A 226 3.91 9.74 -12.80
C ALA A 226 4.40 9.83 -14.27
N GLY A 227 3.55 10.30 -15.21
CA GLY A 227 3.88 10.42 -16.62
C GLY A 227 4.19 9.08 -17.28
N LEU A 228 3.37 8.06 -16.96
CA LEU A 228 3.56 6.68 -17.41
C LEU A 228 2.76 6.39 -18.68
N GLY A 229 3.31 5.51 -19.52
CA GLY A 229 2.70 5.04 -20.76
C GLY A 229 3.22 3.65 -21.18
N THR A 230 2.80 3.20 -22.35
CA THR A 230 3.07 1.83 -22.86
C THR A 230 4.56 1.47 -23.01
N GLY A 231 5.46 2.47 -23.09
CA GLY A 231 6.92 2.25 -23.16
C GLY A 231 7.61 2.14 -21.81
N ASP A 232 6.85 2.23 -20.71
CA ASP A 232 7.40 2.17 -19.36
C ASP A 232 7.36 0.75 -18.77
N VAL A 233 8.27 0.52 -17.82
CA VAL A 233 8.28 -0.65 -16.97
C VAL A 233 8.21 -0.20 -15.52
N CYS A 234 7.11 -0.55 -14.84
CA CYS A 234 6.93 -0.29 -13.42
C CYS A 234 7.50 -1.43 -12.58
N LEU A 235 8.13 -1.11 -11.45
CA LEU A 235 8.52 -2.11 -10.45
C LEU A 235 7.50 -2.16 -9.32
N SER A 236 6.93 -3.33 -9.07
CA SER A 236 6.00 -3.59 -7.98
C SER A 236 6.64 -4.46 -6.90
N VAL A 237 6.87 -3.85 -5.75
CA VAL A 237 7.43 -4.48 -4.54
C VAL A 237 6.49 -4.28 -3.36
N ALA A 238 5.81 -3.14 -3.34
CA ALA A 238 4.80 -2.84 -2.32
C ALA A 238 3.69 -3.91 -2.32
N PRO A 239 3.17 -4.30 -1.14
CA PRO A 239 2.14 -5.33 -1.05
C PRO A 239 0.90 -4.97 -1.86
N LEU A 240 0.48 -5.85 -2.79
CA LEU A 240 -0.69 -5.64 -3.65
C LEU A 240 -2.01 -5.66 -2.87
N TYR A 241 -2.03 -6.28 -1.70
CA TYR A 241 -3.20 -6.28 -0.80
C TYR A 241 -3.37 -4.95 -0.04
N HIS A 242 -2.38 -4.05 -0.08
CA HIS A 242 -2.44 -2.71 0.49
C HIS A 242 -2.85 -1.70 -0.59
N ILE A 243 -3.70 -0.72 -0.24
CA ILE A 243 -4.28 0.21 -1.22
C ILE A 243 -3.24 0.95 -2.08
N ALA A 244 -2.11 1.37 -1.51
CA ALA A 244 -1.05 2.04 -2.27
C ALA A 244 -0.33 1.09 -3.22
N GLY A 245 0.01 -0.13 -2.78
CA GLY A 245 0.59 -1.17 -3.63
C GLY A 245 -0.37 -1.60 -4.73
N MET A 246 -1.66 -1.67 -4.45
CA MET A 246 -2.69 -1.97 -5.45
C MET A 246 -2.81 -0.85 -6.49
N LEU A 247 -2.89 0.41 -6.07
CA LEU A 247 -2.95 1.53 -6.99
C LEU A 247 -1.75 1.56 -7.92
N MET A 248 -0.53 1.51 -7.36
CA MET A 248 0.70 1.66 -8.11
C MET A 248 1.10 0.39 -8.86
N GLY A 249 0.83 -0.78 -8.30
CA GLY A 249 1.28 -2.06 -8.82
C GLY A 249 0.22 -2.82 -9.63
N VAL A 250 -1.08 -2.61 -9.39
CA VAL A 250 -2.14 -3.31 -10.14
C VAL A 250 -2.84 -2.35 -11.10
N ASN A 251 -3.35 -1.23 -10.59
CA ASN A 251 -4.26 -0.38 -11.37
C ASN A 251 -3.53 0.49 -12.40
N VAL A 252 -2.44 1.17 -12.00
CA VAL A 252 -1.71 2.07 -12.91
C VAL A 252 -1.16 1.35 -14.13
N PRO A 253 -0.50 0.17 -14.04
CA PRO A 253 -0.06 -0.56 -15.23
C PRO A 253 -1.18 -0.95 -16.18
N ILE A 254 -2.31 -1.38 -15.64
CA ILE A 254 -3.48 -1.77 -16.45
C ILE A 254 -4.10 -0.57 -17.16
N LEU A 255 -4.15 0.60 -16.54
CA LEU A 255 -4.66 1.80 -17.20
C LEU A 255 -3.73 2.25 -18.35
N THR A 256 -2.44 2.29 -18.07
CA THR A 256 -1.42 2.89 -18.96
C THR A 256 -0.92 1.95 -20.04
N GLY A 257 -1.06 0.63 -19.85
CA GLY A 257 -0.50 -0.39 -20.73
C GLY A 257 1.01 -0.56 -20.57
N CYS A 258 1.62 -0.05 -19.49
CA CYS A 258 3.02 -0.29 -19.20
C CYS A 258 3.25 -1.71 -18.64
N ALA A 259 4.44 -2.28 -18.88
CA ALA A 259 4.82 -3.56 -18.31
C ALA A 259 5.05 -3.43 -16.80
N GLN A 260 4.81 -4.52 -16.07
CA GLN A 260 4.98 -4.59 -14.63
C GLN A 260 6.02 -5.64 -14.24
N ALA A 261 7.18 -5.24 -13.77
CA ALA A 261 8.13 -6.13 -13.09
C ALA A 261 7.64 -6.35 -11.65
N LEU A 262 7.30 -7.59 -11.31
CA LEU A 262 6.69 -7.95 -10.04
C LEU A 262 7.67 -8.74 -9.18
N LEU A 263 7.84 -8.32 -7.93
CA LEU A 263 8.57 -9.08 -6.91
C LEU A 263 7.61 -9.59 -5.84
N PHE A 264 7.87 -10.78 -5.35
CA PHE A 264 7.08 -11.45 -4.30
C PHE A 264 6.99 -10.61 -3.01
N ARG A 265 8.12 -10.07 -2.61
CA ARG A 265 8.29 -9.14 -1.49
C ARG A 265 9.53 -8.31 -1.69
N PHE A 266 9.75 -7.35 -0.81
CA PHE A 266 10.99 -6.58 -0.84
C PHE A 266 12.21 -7.45 -0.51
N ASP A 267 13.17 -7.40 -1.41
CA ASP A 267 14.54 -7.85 -1.24
C ASP A 267 15.43 -6.86 -1.98
N PRO A 268 16.41 -6.23 -1.32
CA PRO A 268 17.17 -5.14 -1.93
C PRO A 268 18.00 -5.60 -3.14
N LEU A 269 18.54 -6.82 -3.11
CA LEU A 269 19.31 -7.36 -4.23
C LEU A 269 18.39 -7.66 -5.42
N ALA A 270 17.22 -8.28 -5.18
CA ALA A 270 16.24 -8.56 -6.23
C ALA A 270 15.69 -7.26 -6.87
N VAL A 271 15.52 -6.17 -6.10
CA VAL A 271 15.17 -4.85 -6.63
C VAL A 271 16.22 -4.34 -7.63
N LEU A 272 17.50 -4.38 -7.26
CA LEU A 272 18.59 -3.94 -8.14
C LEU A 272 18.66 -4.80 -9.42
N GLN A 273 18.54 -6.13 -9.28
CA GLN A 273 18.48 -7.06 -10.40
C GLN A 273 17.27 -6.80 -11.32
N ALA A 274 16.11 -6.51 -10.75
CA ALA A 274 14.90 -6.19 -11.53
C ALA A 274 15.05 -4.86 -12.29
N ILE A 275 15.60 -3.81 -11.66
CA ILE A 275 15.84 -2.54 -12.34
C ILE A 275 16.79 -2.74 -13.53
N ASP A 276 17.90 -3.44 -13.30
CA ASP A 276 18.90 -3.70 -14.34
C ASP A 276 18.33 -4.55 -15.48
N ARG A 277 17.75 -5.72 -15.18
CA ARG A 277 17.39 -6.71 -16.20
C ARG A 277 16.06 -6.41 -16.90
N CYS A 278 15.09 -5.86 -16.17
CA CYS A 278 13.79 -5.49 -16.74
C CYS A 278 13.77 -4.05 -17.27
N LYS A 279 14.88 -3.30 -17.12
CA LYS A 279 14.98 -1.88 -17.51
C LYS A 279 13.83 -1.04 -16.94
N VAL A 280 13.62 -1.20 -15.62
CA VAL A 280 12.57 -0.47 -14.89
C VAL A 280 12.74 1.03 -15.07
N THR A 281 11.63 1.72 -15.38
CA THR A 281 11.61 3.17 -15.58
C THR A 281 10.95 3.94 -14.43
N PHE A 282 10.09 3.26 -13.66
CA PHE A 282 9.35 3.84 -12.54
C PHE A 282 9.33 2.87 -11.36
N TRP A 283 9.55 3.40 -10.16
CA TRP A 283 9.40 2.64 -8.92
C TRP A 283 8.62 3.43 -7.85
N TYR A 284 7.65 2.76 -7.21
CA TYR A 284 7.03 3.20 -5.96
C TYR A 284 7.67 2.45 -4.80
N SER A 285 8.29 3.16 -3.87
CA SER A 285 9.02 2.60 -2.73
C SER A 285 8.67 3.29 -1.42
N ILE A 286 9.24 2.76 -0.34
CA ILE A 286 9.33 3.48 0.95
C ILE A 286 10.81 3.79 1.24
N ALA A 287 11.08 4.88 1.96
CA ALA A 287 12.44 5.35 2.19
C ALA A 287 13.42 4.27 2.74
N PRO A 288 13.03 3.37 3.66
CA PRO A 288 13.89 2.25 4.09
C PRO A 288 14.32 1.31 2.96
N MET A 289 13.48 1.11 1.93
CA MET A 289 13.84 0.26 0.79
C MET A 289 14.98 0.87 -0.01
N ASN A 290 14.93 2.19 -0.26
CA ASN A 290 16.01 2.90 -0.95
C ASN A 290 17.33 2.80 -0.17
N VAL A 291 17.28 3.01 1.14
CA VAL A 291 18.46 2.88 2.02
C VAL A 291 19.04 1.48 1.96
N ALA A 292 18.21 0.44 2.05
CA ALA A 292 18.65 -0.95 1.99
C ALA A 292 19.29 -1.30 0.63
N CYS A 293 18.74 -0.80 -0.48
CA CYS A 293 19.33 -1.01 -1.82
C CYS A 293 20.72 -0.39 -1.93
N MET A 294 20.93 0.81 -1.38
CA MET A 294 22.26 1.47 -1.37
C MET A 294 23.30 0.73 -0.52
N GLN A 295 22.88 -0.12 0.39
CA GLN A 295 23.76 -0.90 1.28
C GLN A 295 24.11 -2.28 0.72
N VAL A 296 23.59 -2.68 -0.44
CA VAL A 296 23.89 -3.99 -1.06
C VAL A 296 25.37 -4.02 -1.51
N PRO A 297 26.16 -4.98 -1.01
CA PRO A 297 27.55 -5.11 -1.43
C PRO A 297 27.69 -5.38 -2.94
N GLY A 298 28.55 -4.65 -3.62
CA GLY A 298 28.76 -4.80 -5.07
C GLY A 298 27.60 -4.29 -5.92
N ALA A 299 26.79 -3.37 -5.39
CA ALA A 299 25.64 -2.79 -6.09
C ALA A 299 26.03 -2.03 -7.37
N GLU A 300 27.27 -1.54 -7.45
CA GLU A 300 27.83 -0.82 -8.60
C GLU A 300 27.87 -1.65 -9.89
N ARG A 301 27.73 -2.98 -9.80
CA ARG A 301 27.66 -3.87 -10.97
C ARG A 301 26.34 -3.81 -11.74
N PHE A 302 25.27 -3.23 -11.14
CA PHE A 302 23.97 -3.14 -11.79
C PHE A 302 23.81 -1.83 -12.57
N ASP A 303 23.24 -1.93 -13.76
CA ASP A 303 22.86 -0.75 -14.58
C ASP A 303 21.47 -0.24 -14.15
N LEU A 304 21.45 0.79 -13.31
CA LEU A 304 20.23 1.38 -12.79
C LEU A 304 19.75 2.62 -13.57
N LYS A 305 20.40 2.97 -14.67
CA LYS A 305 20.16 4.21 -15.43
C LYS A 305 18.81 4.27 -16.12
N SER A 306 18.14 3.15 -16.28
CA SER A 306 16.78 3.08 -16.82
C SER A 306 15.74 3.73 -15.88
N LEU A 307 16.01 3.74 -14.56
CA LEU A 307 15.10 4.30 -13.58
C LEU A 307 15.04 5.83 -13.70
N ARG A 308 13.89 6.36 -14.14
CA ARG A 308 13.70 7.78 -14.38
C ARG A 308 12.99 8.49 -13.24
N ARG A 309 12.09 7.80 -12.55
CA ARG A 309 11.28 8.35 -11.45
C ARG A 309 11.11 7.33 -10.35
N ASN A 310 11.25 7.82 -9.11
CA ASN A 310 10.97 7.03 -7.93
C ASN A 310 10.08 7.85 -6.97
N SER A 311 8.82 7.44 -6.83
CA SER A 311 7.92 8.00 -5.81
C SER A 311 8.16 7.28 -4.50
N VAL A 312 8.54 8.00 -3.46
CA VAL A 312 8.97 7.43 -2.18
C VAL A 312 8.05 7.87 -1.07
N THR A 313 7.58 6.97 -0.24
CA THR A 313 6.81 7.32 0.96
C THR A 313 7.69 7.24 2.21
N SER A 314 7.57 8.27 3.05
CA SER A 314 8.28 8.38 4.33
C SER A 314 7.64 7.49 5.40
N PHE A 315 7.96 6.18 5.40
CA PHE A 315 7.60 5.28 6.50
C PHE A 315 8.86 4.91 7.29
N GLY A 316 8.85 5.16 8.60
CA GLY A 316 9.96 4.83 9.49
C GLY A 316 11.20 5.70 9.32
N ILE A 317 11.46 6.19 8.12
CA ILE A 317 12.52 7.14 7.77
C ILE A 317 11.91 8.22 6.88
N SER A 318 12.19 9.50 7.18
CA SER A 318 11.76 10.61 6.32
C SER A 318 12.58 10.63 5.03
N PHE A 319 11.89 10.75 3.90
CA PHE A 319 12.56 10.94 2.61
C PHE A 319 12.94 12.41 2.43
N THR A 320 14.22 12.68 2.60
CA THR A 320 14.79 14.04 2.60
C THR A 320 15.56 14.34 1.33
N GLU A 321 15.84 15.62 1.06
CA GLU A 321 16.65 16.02 -0.08
C GLU A 321 18.04 15.35 -0.11
N PRO A 322 18.82 15.27 0.98
CA PRO A 322 20.08 14.54 0.99
C PRO A 322 19.93 13.06 0.63
N LEU A 323 18.85 12.39 1.10
CA LEU A 323 18.58 11.00 0.76
C LEU A 323 18.23 10.84 -0.73
N ALA A 324 17.45 11.77 -1.29
CA ALA A 324 17.13 11.80 -2.71
C ALA A 324 18.37 12.01 -3.59
N GLN A 325 19.28 12.92 -3.19
CA GLN A 325 20.56 13.14 -3.88
C GLN A 325 21.47 11.91 -3.79
N ALA A 326 21.54 11.25 -2.63
CA ALA A 326 22.29 10.00 -2.48
C ALA A 326 21.72 8.89 -3.39
N TRP A 327 20.40 8.75 -3.45
CA TRP A 327 19.74 7.79 -4.33
C TRP A 327 19.98 8.09 -5.82
N GLN A 328 19.89 9.35 -6.23
CA GLN A 328 20.18 9.77 -7.59
C GLN A 328 21.64 9.48 -7.99
N SER A 329 22.59 9.77 -7.11
CA SER A 329 24.00 9.45 -7.32
C SER A 329 24.23 7.94 -7.41
N PHE A 330 23.55 7.16 -6.58
CA PHE A 330 23.61 5.71 -6.57
C PHE A 330 23.08 5.09 -7.88
N THR A 331 21.96 5.58 -8.41
CA THR A 331 21.37 5.08 -9.65
C THR A 331 22.15 5.51 -10.90
N GLN A 332 23.06 6.48 -10.80
CA GLN A 332 23.89 7.01 -11.89
C GLN A 332 23.11 7.44 -13.14
N GLY A 333 21.80 7.70 -12.98
CA GLY A 333 20.87 8.01 -14.07
C GLY A 333 20.05 9.28 -13.82
N PRO A 334 19.08 9.55 -14.66
CA PRO A 334 18.22 10.73 -14.57
C PRO A 334 17.12 10.58 -13.51
N CYS A 335 17.27 9.69 -12.52
CA CYS A 335 16.24 9.38 -11.55
C CYS A 335 15.87 10.59 -10.70
N ILE A 336 14.66 11.11 -10.89
CA ILE A 336 14.06 12.10 -9.99
C ILE A 336 13.27 11.35 -8.94
N SER A 337 13.56 11.61 -7.65
CA SER A 337 12.84 11.01 -6.53
C SER A 337 12.31 12.07 -5.57
N CYS A 338 11.11 11.85 -5.06
CA CYS A 338 10.44 12.78 -4.15
C CYS A 338 9.46 12.04 -3.26
N GLU A 339 8.99 12.70 -2.19
CA GLU A 339 7.87 12.20 -1.39
C GLU A 339 6.68 11.89 -2.29
N ALA A 340 6.08 10.71 -2.16
CA ALA A 340 5.04 10.26 -3.07
C ALA A 340 3.75 11.06 -2.89
N ALA A 341 3.15 10.98 -1.70
CA ALA A 341 1.80 11.46 -1.49
C ALA A 341 1.37 11.41 -0.01
N TYR A 342 0.23 12.02 0.26
CA TYR A 342 -0.66 11.73 1.39
C TYR A 342 -1.94 11.08 0.86
N GLY A 343 -2.53 10.17 1.66
CA GLY A 343 -3.83 9.55 1.37
C GLY A 343 -4.14 8.37 2.27
N LEU A 344 -5.38 7.91 2.22
CA LEU A 344 -5.93 6.84 3.06
C LEU A 344 -6.66 5.80 2.22
N SER A 345 -7.03 4.67 2.84
CA SER A 345 -7.89 3.66 2.19
C SER A 345 -9.26 4.23 1.84
N GLU A 346 -9.81 5.07 2.70
CA GLU A 346 -11.11 5.72 2.55
C GLU A 346 -11.18 6.72 1.39
N THR A 347 -10.04 7.15 0.88
CA THR A 347 -9.94 8.06 -0.28
C THR A 347 -9.28 7.40 -1.49
N HIS A 348 -9.08 6.08 -1.46
CA HIS A 348 -8.34 5.32 -2.46
C HIS A 348 -6.88 5.79 -2.62
N THR A 349 -6.28 6.32 -1.53
CA THR A 349 -4.92 6.91 -1.46
C THR A 349 -4.65 8.05 -2.47
N MET A 350 -3.42 8.58 -2.54
CA MET A 350 -3.02 9.64 -3.50
C MET A 350 -3.96 10.86 -3.51
N ASP A 351 -4.27 11.42 -2.33
CA ASP A 351 -5.04 12.67 -2.24
C ASP A 351 -4.20 13.89 -2.60
N THR A 352 -2.92 13.81 -2.27
CA THR A 352 -1.90 14.71 -2.78
C THR A 352 -0.90 13.95 -3.65
N GLY A 353 -0.05 14.68 -4.35
CA GLY A 353 1.10 14.15 -5.05
C GLY A 353 2.18 15.23 -5.18
N MET A 354 3.44 14.84 -5.10
CA MET A 354 4.56 15.75 -5.29
C MET A 354 4.81 15.95 -6.78
N PRO A 355 4.70 17.19 -7.30
CA PRO A 355 5.09 17.48 -8.68
C PRO A 355 6.60 17.24 -8.86
N PHE A 356 7.00 16.44 -9.82
CA PHE A 356 8.41 16.14 -10.09
C PHE A 356 9.22 17.36 -10.58
N ASP A 357 8.54 18.39 -11.06
CA ASP A 357 9.10 19.67 -11.52
C ASP A 357 9.05 20.79 -10.46
N ALA A 358 8.44 20.52 -9.30
CA ALA A 358 8.28 21.50 -8.21
C ALA A 358 8.31 20.80 -6.85
N ILE A 359 9.40 20.10 -6.56
CA ILE A 359 9.57 19.35 -5.31
C ILE A 359 9.72 20.32 -4.15
N ARG A 360 8.93 20.10 -3.07
CA ARG A 360 9.06 20.82 -1.80
C ARG A 360 9.31 19.83 -0.67
N TRP A 361 10.55 19.80 -0.22
CA TRP A 361 10.98 18.91 0.86
C TRP A 361 10.26 19.21 2.18
N GLY A 362 9.95 18.15 2.94
CA GLY A 362 9.23 18.25 4.22
C GLY A 362 7.71 18.42 4.06
N THR A 363 7.18 18.31 2.83
CA THR A 363 5.75 18.31 2.55
C THR A 363 5.32 17.03 1.81
N HIS A 364 4.02 16.80 1.73
CA HIS A 364 3.41 15.62 1.07
C HIS A 364 2.79 16.00 -0.29
N GLY A 365 3.27 17.09 -0.91
CA GLY A 365 2.82 17.55 -2.22
C GLY A 365 1.53 18.38 -2.18
N LYS A 366 0.93 18.54 -3.36
CA LYS A 366 -0.30 19.34 -3.58
C LYS A 366 -1.49 18.42 -3.82
N PRO A 367 -2.72 18.86 -3.54
CA PRO A 367 -3.92 18.13 -3.92
C PRO A 367 -3.87 17.71 -5.38
N MET A 368 -4.20 16.44 -5.65
CA MET A 368 -4.29 15.92 -7.01
C MET A 368 -5.41 16.64 -7.79
N PRO A 369 -5.30 16.76 -9.11
CA PRO A 369 -6.39 17.33 -9.91
C PRO A 369 -7.74 16.66 -9.61
N GLY A 370 -8.77 17.48 -9.32
CA GLY A 370 -10.10 17.00 -8.89
C GLY A 370 -10.22 16.60 -7.43
N VAL A 371 -9.14 16.71 -6.64
CA VAL A 371 -9.18 16.53 -5.19
C VAL A 371 -9.18 17.91 -4.52
N THR A 372 -10.04 18.09 -3.54
CA THR A 372 -10.06 19.27 -2.67
C THR A 372 -9.70 18.85 -1.25
N ILE A 373 -8.74 19.56 -0.64
CA ILE A 373 -8.34 19.39 0.75
C ILE A 373 -8.64 20.68 1.51
N ARG A 374 -9.19 20.56 2.72
CA ARG A 374 -9.37 21.64 3.68
C ARG A 374 -8.75 21.26 5.01
N ILE A 375 -8.25 22.24 5.71
CA ILE A 375 -7.78 22.12 7.09
C ILE A 375 -8.86 22.69 7.99
N MET A 376 -9.42 21.86 8.85
CA MET A 376 -10.57 22.21 9.69
C MET A 376 -10.17 22.27 11.15
N ASP A 377 -10.69 23.24 11.86
CA ASP A 377 -10.62 23.27 13.31
C ASP A 377 -11.42 22.07 13.88
N PRO A 378 -10.80 21.17 14.65
CA PRO A 378 -11.47 19.97 15.11
C PRO A 378 -12.57 20.23 16.16
N ASP A 379 -12.52 21.38 16.86
CA ASP A 379 -13.47 21.73 17.92
C ASP A 379 -14.67 22.51 17.37
N THR A 380 -14.44 23.47 16.48
CA THR A 380 -15.49 24.34 15.90
C THR A 380 -16.02 23.85 14.57
N GLY A 381 -15.25 23.05 13.83
CA GLY A 381 -15.57 22.63 12.46
C GLY A 381 -15.42 23.75 11.42
N ALA A 382 -14.78 24.86 11.77
CA ALA A 382 -14.49 25.96 10.84
C ALA A 382 -13.26 25.65 9.97
N GLU A 383 -13.23 26.14 8.74
CA GLU A 383 -12.03 26.06 7.89
C GLU A 383 -10.96 27.04 8.39
N LEU A 384 -9.74 26.55 8.54
CA LEU A 384 -8.59 27.32 9.01
C LEU A 384 -7.82 27.97 7.85
N PRO A 385 -7.22 29.15 8.06
CA PRO A 385 -6.39 29.79 7.06
C PRO A 385 -5.09 29.02 6.78
N ALA A 386 -4.45 29.35 5.65
CA ALA A 386 -3.17 28.74 5.26
C ALA A 386 -2.10 28.89 6.34
N GLY A 387 -1.38 27.81 6.64
CA GLY A 387 -0.31 27.74 7.63
C GLY A 387 -0.79 27.29 9.02
N GLU A 388 -2.08 27.37 9.32
CA GLU A 388 -2.63 26.89 10.60
C GLU A 388 -2.82 25.38 10.60
N MET A 389 -2.71 24.78 11.78
CA MET A 389 -2.80 23.32 11.98
C MET A 389 -4.24 22.94 12.37
N GLY A 390 -4.79 21.97 11.66
CA GLY A 390 -6.11 21.41 11.96
C GLY A 390 -6.29 20.01 11.38
N GLU A 391 -7.51 19.49 11.43
CA GLU A 391 -7.83 18.19 10.84
C GLU A 391 -7.90 18.30 9.31
N ILE A 392 -7.21 17.36 8.65
CA ILE A 392 -7.25 17.25 7.19
C ILE A 392 -8.59 16.66 6.78
N THR A 393 -9.32 17.34 5.89
CA THR A 393 -10.53 16.81 5.27
C THR A 393 -10.37 16.74 3.75
N VAL A 394 -10.92 15.70 3.14
CA VAL A 394 -10.73 15.40 1.71
C VAL A 394 -12.07 15.23 1.01
N ARG A 395 -12.29 15.95 -0.09
CA ARG A 395 -13.39 15.72 -1.03
C ARG A 395 -12.82 15.36 -2.39
N SER A 396 -13.22 14.19 -2.92
CA SER A 396 -12.65 13.63 -4.13
C SER A 396 -13.63 12.63 -4.76
N PRO A 397 -13.66 12.48 -6.09
CA PRO A 397 -14.30 11.33 -6.74
C PRO A 397 -13.71 9.97 -6.31
N GLY A 398 -12.52 9.98 -5.71
CA GLY A 398 -11.87 8.80 -5.13
C GLY A 398 -12.38 8.40 -3.74
N ASN A 399 -13.24 9.20 -3.09
CA ASN A 399 -13.75 8.92 -1.75
C ASN A 399 -14.63 7.66 -1.73
N PHE A 400 -14.49 6.88 -0.69
CA PHE A 400 -15.22 5.63 -0.48
C PHE A 400 -16.74 5.86 -0.36
N LYS A 401 -17.52 4.79 -0.55
CA LYS A 401 -18.98 4.81 -0.38
C LYS A 401 -19.41 4.68 1.09
N GLY A 402 -18.49 4.40 1.97
CA GLY A 402 -18.71 4.13 3.39
C GLY A 402 -18.07 2.82 3.82
N TYR A 403 -18.23 2.49 5.09
CA TYR A 403 -17.76 1.23 5.66
C TYR A 403 -18.84 0.15 5.55
N TRP A 404 -18.46 -1.05 5.14
CA TRP A 404 -19.32 -2.22 5.02
C TRP A 404 -20.03 -2.52 6.33
N ASN A 405 -21.37 -2.55 6.29
CA ASN A 405 -22.23 -2.82 7.45
C ASN A 405 -21.94 -1.96 8.71
N LYS A 406 -21.35 -0.76 8.55
CA LYS A 406 -21.02 0.14 9.68
C LYS A 406 -21.53 1.57 9.42
N PRO A 407 -22.85 1.80 9.39
CA PRO A 407 -23.43 3.12 9.05
C PRO A 407 -23.01 4.23 10.01
N GLU A 408 -22.91 3.96 11.31
CA GLU A 408 -22.49 4.96 12.30
C GLU A 408 -21.03 5.39 12.09
N ALA A 409 -20.12 4.44 11.78
CA ALA A 409 -18.74 4.76 11.49
C ALA A 409 -18.65 5.55 10.17
N THR A 410 -19.47 5.21 9.19
CA THR A 410 -19.56 5.93 7.92
C THR A 410 -19.96 7.38 8.15
N THR A 411 -21.04 7.64 8.86
CA THR A 411 -21.53 9.01 9.16
C THR A 411 -20.51 9.85 9.93
N LYS A 412 -19.70 9.22 10.79
CA LYS A 412 -18.62 9.91 11.52
C LYS A 412 -17.46 10.32 10.61
N THR A 413 -17.16 9.50 9.60
CA THR A 413 -16.00 9.69 8.72
C THR A 413 -16.35 10.44 7.43
N LEU A 414 -17.52 10.17 6.86
CA LEU A 414 -17.99 10.77 5.60
C LEU A 414 -19.16 11.74 5.89
N LYS A 415 -18.89 13.04 5.82
CA LYS A 415 -19.87 14.10 6.08
C LYS A 415 -19.96 14.99 4.83
N GLU A 416 -21.14 15.09 4.22
CA GLU A 416 -21.38 15.95 3.04
C GLU A 416 -20.34 15.77 1.91
N ALA A 417 -19.99 14.51 1.60
CA ALA A 417 -18.96 14.11 0.65
C ALA A 417 -17.50 14.45 1.07
N TRP A 418 -17.27 14.95 2.29
CA TRP A 418 -15.95 15.14 2.85
C TRP A 418 -15.56 13.95 3.75
N VAL A 419 -14.40 13.38 3.51
CA VAL A 419 -13.77 12.41 4.43
C VAL A 419 -13.04 13.20 5.50
N TRP A 420 -13.48 13.06 6.74
CA TRP A 420 -12.81 13.53 7.94
C TRP A 420 -11.80 12.46 8.35
N THR A 421 -10.53 12.78 8.15
CA THR A 421 -9.48 11.75 8.14
C THR A 421 -9.02 11.33 9.53
N GLY A 422 -9.23 12.17 10.54
CA GLY A 422 -8.63 12.02 11.86
C GLY A 422 -7.13 12.27 11.87
N ASP A 423 -6.59 12.79 10.77
CA ASP A 423 -5.19 13.16 10.62
C ASP A 423 -5.04 14.68 10.73
N MET A 424 -4.04 15.15 11.49
CA MET A 424 -3.71 16.56 11.65
C MET A 424 -2.66 16.98 10.64
N GLY A 425 -2.83 18.16 10.08
CA GLY A 425 -1.91 18.72 9.11
C GLY A 425 -2.09 20.21 8.93
N LYS A 426 -1.34 20.77 8.02
CA LYS A 426 -1.46 22.17 7.59
C LYS A 426 -1.19 22.27 6.09
N MET A 427 -1.78 23.27 5.47
CA MET A 427 -1.55 23.59 4.07
C MET A 427 -0.91 24.98 3.99
N ASP A 428 0.17 25.12 3.24
CA ASP A 428 0.80 26.43 3.05
C ASP A 428 0.05 27.27 1.99
N ALA A 429 0.46 28.54 1.87
CA ALA A 429 -0.15 29.48 0.93
C ALA A 429 0.02 29.07 -0.57
N GLU A 430 0.97 28.18 -0.88
CA GLU A 430 1.18 27.65 -2.22
C GLU A 430 0.44 26.30 -2.44
N GLY A 431 -0.29 25.82 -1.43
CA GLY A 431 -1.11 24.61 -1.48
C GLY A 431 -0.35 23.30 -1.24
N TYR A 432 0.84 23.33 -0.63
CA TYR A 432 1.51 22.11 -0.21
C TYR A 432 1.01 21.65 1.16
N LEU A 433 0.64 20.38 1.25
CA LEU A 433 0.18 19.74 2.48
C LEU A 433 1.38 19.25 3.30
N THR A 434 1.37 19.53 4.60
CA THR A 434 2.23 18.88 5.59
C THR A 434 1.36 18.06 6.53
N PHE A 435 1.48 16.73 6.47
CA PHE A 435 0.92 15.82 7.48
C PHE A 435 1.77 15.92 8.76
N ILE A 436 1.11 15.94 9.93
CA ILE A 436 1.78 16.12 11.23
C ILE A 436 1.64 14.87 12.09
N GLY A 437 0.45 14.24 12.10
CA GLY A 437 0.20 13.04 12.89
C GLY A 437 -1.28 12.75 13.03
N ARG A 438 -1.61 11.66 13.76
CA ARG A 438 -3.01 11.29 13.99
C ARG A 438 -3.55 11.88 15.28
N THR A 439 -4.75 12.45 15.23
CA THR A 439 -5.44 13.01 16.40
C THR A 439 -5.52 12.00 17.55
N LYS A 440 -5.79 10.73 17.24
CA LYS A 440 -5.90 9.65 18.24
C LYS A 440 -4.56 9.15 18.81
N GLU A 441 -3.46 9.47 18.16
CA GLU A 441 -2.10 9.11 18.59
C GLU A 441 -1.41 10.28 19.31
N MET A 442 -2.05 11.45 19.31
CA MET A 442 -1.57 12.66 19.97
C MET A 442 -1.44 12.43 21.47
N ILE A 443 -0.29 12.81 22.02
CA ILE A 443 0.08 12.72 23.43
C ILE A 443 -0.23 14.05 24.11
N LYS A 444 -0.98 14.01 25.20
CA LYS A 444 -1.35 15.22 25.97
C LYS A 444 -0.39 15.41 27.14
N VAL A 445 0.71 16.13 26.92
CA VAL A 445 1.73 16.41 27.94
C VAL A 445 1.43 17.74 28.64
N SER A 446 0.91 17.73 29.86
CA SER A 446 0.57 18.94 30.63
C SER A 446 -0.27 19.95 29.84
N GLY A 447 -1.22 19.45 29.03
CA GLY A 447 -2.08 20.28 28.17
C GLY A 447 -1.52 20.59 26.78
N TYR A 448 -0.24 20.35 26.54
CA TYR A 448 0.36 20.48 25.21
C TYR A 448 0.07 19.24 24.35
N SER A 449 -0.25 19.48 23.08
CA SER A 449 -0.43 18.41 22.09
C SER A 449 0.92 18.07 21.46
N VAL A 450 1.34 16.81 21.61
CA VAL A 450 2.57 16.28 21.02
C VAL A 450 2.20 15.15 20.08
N PHE A 451 2.66 15.20 18.83
CA PHE A 451 2.46 14.13 17.87
C PHE A 451 3.68 13.20 17.85
N PRO A 452 3.49 11.87 17.91
CA PRO A 452 4.59 10.91 17.87
C PRO A 452 5.56 11.17 16.72
N GLU A 453 5.03 11.44 15.53
CA GLU A 453 5.80 11.62 14.29
C GLU A 453 6.77 12.82 14.38
N GLU A 454 6.37 13.92 14.99
CA GLU A 454 7.25 15.09 15.13
C GLU A 454 8.44 14.83 16.05
N VAL A 455 8.26 13.99 17.05
CA VAL A 455 9.33 13.55 17.96
C VAL A 455 10.24 12.55 17.27
N GLU A 456 9.66 11.58 16.56
CA GLU A 456 10.37 10.54 15.81
C GLU A 456 11.31 11.16 14.75
N ILE A 457 10.83 12.17 14.00
CA ILE A 457 11.64 12.90 12.99
C ILE A 457 12.88 13.54 13.61
N ILE A 458 12.80 14.01 14.85
CA ILE A 458 13.94 14.61 15.52
C ILE A 458 14.87 13.53 16.06
N LEU A 459 14.33 12.48 16.69
CA LEU A 459 15.13 11.37 17.24
C LEU A 459 15.99 10.68 16.20
N ILE A 460 15.46 10.50 14.98
CA ILE A 460 16.19 9.87 13.86
C ILE A 460 17.42 10.69 13.42
N LYS A 461 17.45 11.99 13.72
CA LYS A 461 18.64 12.84 13.43
C LYS A 461 19.84 12.50 14.32
N HIS A 462 19.63 11.81 15.44
CA HIS A 462 20.74 11.41 16.29
C HIS A 462 21.60 10.34 15.60
N PRO A 463 22.95 10.47 15.59
CA PRO A 463 23.85 9.57 14.86
C PRO A 463 23.69 8.08 15.20
N ALA A 464 23.36 7.76 16.45
CA ALA A 464 23.20 6.39 16.94
C ALA A 464 21.81 5.77 16.69
N VAL A 465 20.82 6.54 16.22
CA VAL A 465 19.44 6.07 16.04
C VAL A 465 19.22 5.61 14.59
N ALA A 466 18.79 4.37 14.43
CA ALA A 466 18.37 3.82 13.14
C ALA A 466 16.87 4.02 12.90
N GLN A 467 16.05 3.71 13.91
CA GLN A 467 14.60 3.89 13.86
C GLN A 467 14.08 4.34 15.23
N ALA A 468 12.98 5.08 15.21
CA ALA A 468 12.31 5.53 16.43
C ALA A 468 10.79 5.34 16.26
N ALA A 469 10.14 4.93 17.35
CA ALA A 469 8.69 4.95 17.47
C ALA A 469 8.32 5.54 18.83
N VAL A 470 7.29 6.39 18.84
CA VAL A 470 6.87 7.14 20.02
C VAL A 470 5.44 6.81 20.39
N ILE A 471 5.19 6.65 21.69
CA ILE A 471 3.84 6.45 22.23
C ILE A 471 3.62 7.33 23.45
N ALA A 472 2.35 7.50 23.81
CA ALA A 472 1.96 8.04 25.12
C ALA A 472 2.23 7.01 26.20
N GLN A 473 2.78 7.46 27.33
CA GLN A 473 2.84 6.71 28.59
C GLN A 473 2.11 7.51 29.65
N PRO A 474 1.16 6.92 30.42
CA PRO A 474 0.51 7.60 31.52
C PRO A 474 1.50 8.12 32.57
N ASP A 475 1.27 9.33 33.05
CA ASP A 475 2.09 9.97 34.09
C ASP A 475 1.16 10.67 35.12
N PRO A 476 1.36 10.42 36.44
CA PRO A 476 0.48 10.94 37.48
C PRO A 476 0.44 12.48 37.58
N GLU A 477 1.54 13.15 37.20
CA GLU A 477 1.66 14.61 37.34
C GLU A 477 1.31 15.35 36.05
N LYS A 478 1.57 14.72 34.90
CA LYS A 478 1.48 15.37 33.58
C LYS A 478 0.35 14.84 32.70
N GLY A 479 -0.42 13.87 33.21
CA GLY A 479 -1.41 13.13 32.46
C GLY A 479 -0.78 12.08 31.56
N GLU A 480 0.00 12.52 30.58
CA GLU A 480 0.79 11.66 29.71
C GLU A 480 2.20 12.23 29.51
N VAL A 481 3.15 11.37 29.21
CA VAL A 481 4.51 11.73 28.81
C VAL A 481 4.92 10.96 27.55
N VAL A 482 5.94 11.46 26.90
CA VAL A 482 6.49 10.84 25.69
C VAL A 482 7.40 9.68 26.08
N LYS A 483 7.12 8.47 25.54
CA LYS A 483 7.98 7.29 25.59
C LYS A 483 8.46 6.94 24.20
N ALA A 484 9.79 6.80 24.03
CA ALA A 484 10.39 6.41 22.76
C ALA A 484 10.91 4.98 22.78
N PHE A 485 10.63 4.22 21.73
CA PHE A 485 11.24 2.94 21.40
C PHE A 485 12.25 3.17 20.28
N ILE A 486 13.49 2.75 20.50
CA ILE A 486 14.63 3.07 19.64
C ILE A 486 15.29 1.81 19.14
N VAL A 487 15.51 1.74 17.84
CA VAL A 487 16.42 0.78 17.20
C VAL A 487 17.75 1.50 17.00
N ARG A 488 18.83 0.96 17.57
CA ARG A 488 20.19 1.53 17.41
C ARG A 488 20.76 1.19 16.03
N LYS A 489 21.61 2.06 15.50
CA LYS A 489 22.46 1.69 14.36
C LYS A 489 23.47 0.62 14.79
N ALA A 490 23.89 -0.22 13.85
CA ALA A 490 24.89 -1.25 14.11
C ALA A 490 26.18 -0.64 14.69
N GLY A 491 26.64 -1.19 15.83
CA GLY A 491 27.84 -0.72 16.51
C GLY A 491 27.69 0.59 17.30
N ALA A 492 26.52 1.18 17.33
CA ALA A 492 26.27 2.38 18.13
C ALA A 492 25.99 2.01 19.59
N ASP A 493 26.69 2.69 20.52
CA ASP A 493 26.47 2.59 21.96
C ASP A 493 25.96 3.94 22.47
N ILE A 494 24.72 3.97 22.92
CA ILE A 494 24.07 5.14 23.52
C ILE A 494 23.13 4.67 24.63
N THR A 495 23.15 5.36 25.75
CA THR A 495 22.23 5.13 26.87
C THR A 495 20.92 5.90 26.71
N ALA A 496 19.89 5.50 27.46
CA ALA A 496 18.62 6.19 27.50
C ALA A 496 18.77 7.65 27.97
N ASP A 497 19.58 7.85 29.04
CA ASP A 497 19.79 9.18 29.62
C ASP A 497 20.52 10.13 28.66
N GLU A 498 21.50 9.63 27.91
CA GLU A 498 22.19 10.43 26.87
C GLU A 498 21.24 10.85 25.76
N LEU A 499 20.39 9.93 25.28
CA LEU A 499 19.42 10.25 24.23
C LEU A 499 18.34 11.22 24.74
N ILE A 500 17.88 11.09 25.98
CA ILE A 500 16.95 12.02 26.62
C ILE A 500 17.59 13.40 26.76
N ALA A 501 18.83 13.45 27.23
CA ALA A 501 19.58 14.72 27.36
C ALA A 501 19.75 15.43 26.00
N TRP A 502 20.14 14.65 24.98
CA TRP A 502 20.24 15.17 23.61
C TRP A 502 18.89 15.66 23.08
N SER A 503 17.80 14.91 23.33
CA SER A 503 16.46 15.28 22.90
C SER A 503 16.02 16.63 23.49
N ARG A 504 16.30 16.87 24.77
CA ARG A 504 15.99 18.16 25.44
C ARG A 504 16.72 19.36 24.86
N GLN A 505 17.86 19.14 24.21
CA GLN A 505 18.61 20.19 23.53
C GLN A 505 18.09 20.47 22.12
N ASN A 506 17.42 19.49 21.50
CA ASN A 506 17.02 19.52 20.09
C ASN A 506 15.51 19.67 19.86
N MET A 507 14.70 19.63 20.92
CA MET A 507 13.27 19.85 20.86
C MET A 507 12.74 20.51 22.14
N ALA A 508 11.51 21.02 22.10
CA ALA A 508 10.85 21.58 23.25
C ALA A 508 10.76 20.56 24.40
N SER A 509 10.96 20.97 25.63
CA SER A 509 11.08 20.08 26.80
C SER A 509 9.87 19.18 27.04
N TYR A 510 8.67 19.63 26.66
CA TYR A 510 7.44 18.85 26.76
C TYR A 510 7.34 17.76 25.65
N LYS A 511 8.08 17.89 24.54
CA LYS A 511 8.18 16.91 23.45
C LYS A 511 9.27 15.86 23.70
N ALA A 512 10.30 16.21 24.48
CA ALA A 512 11.41 15.31 24.73
C ALA A 512 10.95 14.05 25.47
N PRO A 513 11.39 12.85 25.05
CA PRO A 513 11.05 11.61 25.73
C PRO A 513 11.44 11.66 27.21
N ARG A 514 10.53 11.16 28.06
CA ARG A 514 10.81 10.88 29.48
C ARG A 514 11.35 9.47 29.68
N HIS A 515 10.96 8.58 28.80
CA HIS A 515 11.37 7.18 28.82
C HIS A 515 11.89 6.77 27.45
N VAL A 516 12.99 6.03 27.44
CA VAL A 516 13.57 5.44 26.24
C VAL A 516 13.76 3.95 26.48
N SER A 517 13.26 3.13 25.58
CA SER A 517 13.48 1.67 25.54
C SER A 517 14.19 1.31 24.24
N PHE A 518 15.26 0.53 24.33
CA PHE A 518 15.94 0.01 23.15
C PHE A 518 15.35 -1.35 22.76
N ILE A 519 15.09 -1.54 21.48
CA ILE A 519 14.54 -2.78 20.92
C ILE A 519 15.31 -3.16 19.64
N GLU A 520 15.26 -4.44 19.27
CA GLU A 520 15.94 -4.93 18.06
C GLU A 520 15.25 -4.49 16.78
N ALA A 521 13.92 -4.47 16.77
CA ALA A 521 13.10 -4.06 15.62
C ALA A 521 11.77 -3.46 16.07
N LEU A 522 11.27 -2.49 15.33
CA LEU A 522 9.91 -1.94 15.54
C LEU A 522 8.86 -2.92 14.99
N PRO A 523 7.79 -3.22 15.75
CA PRO A 523 6.68 -3.99 15.23
C PRO A 523 6.00 -3.19 14.10
N ALA A 524 5.88 -3.79 12.92
CA ALA A 524 5.33 -3.13 11.75
C ALA A 524 4.39 -4.04 10.96
N THR A 525 3.49 -3.43 10.19
CA THR A 525 2.69 -4.14 9.18
C THR A 525 3.56 -4.56 7.99
N GLY A 526 3.05 -5.45 7.14
CA GLY A 526 3.73 -5.81 5.89
C GLY A 526 3.98 -4.63 4.94
N SER A 527 3.26 -3.52 5.10
CA SER A 527 3.49 -2.26 4.39
C SER A 527 4.52 -1.33 5.05
N GLY A 528 5.14 -1.74 6.17
CA GLY A 528 6.15 -0.96 6.91
C GLY A 528 5.60 0.02 7.95
N LYS A 529 4.27 0.07 8.14
CA LYS A 529 3.65 0.96 9.14
C LYS A 529 3.86 0.41 10.55
N VAL A 530 4.41 1.23 11.46
CA VAL A 530 4.62 0.87 12.87
C VAL A 530 3.30 0.58 13.58
N LEU A 531 3.27 -0.54 14.29
CA LEU A 531 2.12 -1.00 15.10
C LEU A 531 2.27 -0.50 16.54
N ARG A 532 2.01 0.81 16.76
CA ARG A 532 2.13 1.44 18.10
C ARG A 532 1.29 0.75 19.17
N ARG A 533 0.19 0.07 18.79
CA ARG A 533 -0.60 -0.73 19.74
C ARG A 533 0.25 -1.80 20.43
N LEU A 534 1.08 -2.53 19.68
CA LEU A 534 1.95 -3.56 20.24
C LEU A 534 3.06 -2.96 21.13
N LEU A 535 3.48 -1.73 20.85
CA LEU A 535 4.43 -1.02 21.73
C LEU A 535 3.77 -0.57 23.04
N LYS A 536 2.48 -0.20 23.01
CA LYS A 536 1.71 0.14 24.22
C LYS A 536 1.50 -1.06 25.14
N GLU A 537 1.40 -2.28 24.58
CA GLU A 537 1.31 -3.53 25.36
C GLU A 537 2.64 -3.90 26.05
N GLN A 538 3.76 -3.34 25.61
CA GLN A 538 5.12 -3.52 26.18
C GLN A 538 5.53 -2.38 27.13
N ALA A 539 4.72 -1.35 27.25
CA ALA A 539 5.03 -0.14 28.00
C ALA A 539 4.55 -0.23 29.44
#